data_c0eeadd2b5edae1e82b140ae73395eb0
#
_entry.id   c0eeadd2b5edae1e82b140ae73395eb0
#
_cell.length_a   1.000
_cell.length_b   1.000
_cell.length_c   1.000
_cell.angle_alpha   90.00
_cell.angle_beta   90.00
_cell.angle_gamma   90.00
#
_symmetry.space_group_name_H-M   'P 1'
#
loop_
_entity.id
_entity.type
_entity.pdbx_description
1 polymer ?
#
loop_
_entity_poly.entity_id
_entity_poly.type
_entity_poly.pdbx_seq_one_letter_code
_entity_poly.pdbx_strand_id
1 'polypeptide(L)'
;MDEKETANAPPLRFPARLDAISGAMAFAAMALQQAGLAPGVVARAELILEELLRNSILHGYGGDSEHAVWVGVRGQVLCYEDAAPPFNPLTQGPPAPDPARPLEELAVGGIGLLLIRQLGSAVSYTYGRGHNRIEITLQ
;
A
#
# COMPACT_ATOMS: atom_id res chain seq x y z
N MET A 1 -20.73 -18.15 10.53
CA MET A 1 -19.90 -17.21 9.76
C MET A 1 -18.78 -17.97 9.09
N ASP A 2 -18.60 -17.73 7.81
CA ASP A 2 -17.57 -18.34 6.99
C ASP A 2 -16.18 -17.84 7.42
N GLU A 3 -15.16 -18.69 7.34
CA GLU A 3 -13.78 -18.31 7.66
C GLU A 3 -13.30 -17.12 6.82
N LYS A 4 -13.74 -17.03 5.55
CA LYS A 4 -13.39 -15.91 4.66
C LYS A 4 -13.91 -14.59 5.19
N GLU A 5 -15.08 -14.59 5.83
CA GLU A 5 -15.63 -13.36 6.41
C GLU A 5 -14.85 -12.93 7.63
N THR A 6 -14.36 -13.88 8.45
CA THR A 6 -13.54 -13.54 9.62
C THR A 6 -12.15 -13.04 9.26
N ALA A 7 -11.66 -13.37 8.05
CA ALA A 7 -10.36 -12.91 7.57
C ALA A 7 -10.38 -11.53 6.92
N ASN A 8 -11.56 -10.95 6.70
CA ASN A 8 -11.69 -9.64 6.07
C ASN A 8 -11.61 -8.52 7.10
N ALA A 9 -10.87 -7.47 6.74
CA ALA A 9 -10.84 -6.22 7.49
C ALA A 9 -11.32 -5.12 6.55
N PRO A 10 -12.53 -4.57 6.76
CA PRO A 10 -13.04 -3.47 5.95
C PRO A 10 -12.09 -2.27 5.98
N PRO A 11 -12.08 -1.41 4.95
CA PRO A 11 -11.18 -0.26 4.92
C PRO A 11 -11.31 0.61 6.17
N LEU A 12 -10.18 0.85 6.81
CA LEU A 12 -10.08 1.71 7.98
C LEU A 12 -9.43 3.02 7.57
N ARG A 13 -10.01 4.13 8.02
CA ARG A 13 -9.52 5.46 7.70
C ARG A 13 -8.37 5.86 8.63
N PHE A 14 -7.30 6.39 8.03
CA PHE A 14 -6.17 6.99 8.74
C PHE A 14 -5.94 8.41 8.22
N PRO A 15 -5.47 9.34 9.05
CA PRO A 15 -5.07 10.64 8.53
C PRO A 15 -3.78 10.50 7.70
N ALA A 16 -3.65 11.32 6.67
CA ALA A 16 -2.48 11.31 5.79
C ALA A 16 -1.33 12.05 6.47
N ARG A 17 -0.73 11.41 7.48
CA ARG A 17 0.35 11.97 8.30
C ARG A 17 1.43 10.93 8.47
N LEU A 18 2.69 11.37 8.48
CA LEU A 18 3.82 10.46 8.65
C LEU A 18 3.73 9.68 9.95
N ASP A 19 3.21 10.31 11.02
CA ASP A 19 3.07 9.63 12.31
C ASP A 19 1.94 8.58 12.35
N ALA A 20 1.10 8.51 11.33
CA ALA A 20 0.04 7.50 11.23
C ALA A 20 0.48 6.24 10.46
N ILE A 21 1.63 6.26 9.81
CA ILE A 21 2.10 5.15 8.97
C ILE A 21 2.24 3.85 9.78
N SER A 22 2.88 3.92 10.94
CA SER A 22 3.10 2.72 11.75
C SER A 22 1.80 2.06 12.18
N GLY A 23 0.78 2.85 12.53
CA GLY A 23 -0.54 2.31 12.90
C GLY A 23 -1.25 1.65 11.72
N ALA A 24 -1.17 2.26 10.54
CA ALA A 24 -1.76 1.69 9.33
C ALA A 24 -1.07 0.38 8.95
N MET A 25 0.25 0.33 9.04
CA MET A 25 1.03 -0.89 8.76
C MET A 25 0.70 -2.01 9.75
N ALA A 26 0.60 -1.68 11.04
CA ALA A 26 0.25 -2.66 12.06
C ALA A 26 -1.14 -3.24 11.85
N PHE A 27 -2.10 -2.40 11.49
CA PHE A 27 -3.46 -2.83 11.17
C PHE A 27 -3.46 -3.84 10.01
N ALA A 28 -2.79 -3.50 8.91
CA ALA A 28 -2.73 -4.37 7.74
C ALA A 28 -1.98 -5.68 8.04
N ALA A 29 -0.86 -5.61 8.74
CA ALA A 29 -0.08 -6.80 9.09
C ALA A 29 -0.91 -7.78 9.92
N MET A 30 -1.63 -7.29 10.93
CA MET A 30 -2.50 -8.13 11.75
C MET A 30 -3.58 -8.79 10.92
N ALA A 31 -4.24 -8.05 10.04
CA ALA A 31 -5.30 -8.59 9.19
C ALA A 31 -4.75 -9.65 8.23
N LEU A 32 -3.58 -9.43 7.64
CA LEU A 32 -2.94 -10.39 6.75
C LEU A 32 -2.49 -11.65 7.48
N GLN A 33 -1.98 -11.52 8.70
CA GLN A 33 -1.65 -12.65 9.54
C GLN A 33 -2.88 -13.49 9.87
N GLN A 34 -3.99 -12.83 10.21
CA GLN A 34 -5.26 -13.51 10.46
C GLN A 34 -5.79 -14.21 9.21
N ALA A 35 -5.48 -13.70 8.03
CA ALA A 35 -5.84 -14.33 6.77
C ALA A 35 -4.91 -15.50 6.42
N GLY A 36 -3.90 -15.77 7.23
CA GLY A 36 -3.02 -16.93 7.07
C GLY A 36 -1.85 -16.74 6.14
N LEU A 37 -1.52 -15.49 5.78
CA LEU A 37 -0.38 -15.26 4.90
C LEU A 37 0.95 -15.46 5.63
N ALA A 38 1.95 -15.98 4.88
CA ALA A 38 3.27 -16.25 5.43
C ALA A 38 3.97 -14.95 5.88
N PRO A 39 4.85 -15.02 6.90
CA PRO A 39 5.55 -13.84 7.41
C PRO A 39 6.30 -13.03 6.34
N GLY A 40 6.92 -13.71 5.37
CA GLY A 40 7.62 -13.03 4.28
C GLY A 40 6.69 -12.25 3.37
N VAL A 41 5.49 -12.77 3.14
CA VAL A 41 4.47 -12.09 2.35
C VAL A 41 3.96 -10.86 3.10
N VAL A 42 3.72 -10.99 4.40
CA VAL A 42 3.29 -9.87 5.24
C VAL A 42 4.34 -8.77 5.25
N ALA A 43 5.62 -9.13 5.38
CA ALA A 43 6.71 -8.15 5.37
C ALA A 43 6.79 -7.37 4.06
N ARG A 44 6.61 -8.05 2.92
CA ARG A 44 6.57 -7.37 1.62
C ARG A 44 5.37 -6.44 1.52
N ALA A 45 4.21 -6.87 2.02
CA ALA A 45 3.01 -6.04 2.03
C ALA A 45 3.23 -4.77 2.85
N GLU A 46 3.93 -4.87 3.97
CA GLU A 46 4.25 -3.70 4.79
C GLU A 46 5.12 -2.70 4.04
N LEU A 47 6.13 -3.17 3.30
CA LEU A 47 6.98 -2.29 2.50
C LEU A 47 6.19 -1.58 1.40
N ILE A 48 5.30 -2.33 0.73
CA ILE A 48 4.44 -1.77 -0.31
C ILE A 48 3.51 -0.71 0.28
N LEU A 49 2.88 -1.02 1.40
CA LEU A 49 1.95 -0.10 2.05
C LEU A 49 2.65 1.17 2.51
N GLU A 50 3.86 1.05 3.06
CA GLU A 50 4.64 2.22 3.46
C GLU A 50 4.90 3.14 2.25
N GLU A 51 5.24 2.57 1.09
CA GLU A 51 5.46 3.34 -0.13
C GLU A 51 4.19 4.06 -0.57
N LEU A 52 3.05 3.37 -0.56
CA LEU A 52 1.77 3.96 -0.94
C LEU A 52 1.40 5.11 0.00
N LEU A 53 1.57 4.89 1.31
CA LEU A 53 1.28 5.93 2.31
C LEU A 53 2.17 7.14 2.13
N ARG A 54 3.47 6.95 1.95
CA ARG A 54 4.40 8.06 1.74
C ARG A 54 4.07 8.85 0.48
N ASN A 55 3.72 8.15 -0.59
CA ASN A 55 3.33 8.81 -1.85
C ASN A 55 2.07 9.66 -1.66
N SER A 56 1.06 9.13 -0.98
CA SER A 56 -0.16 9.89 -0.70
C SER A 56 0.14 11.13 0.15
N ILE A 57 0.91 10.95 1.22
CA ILE A 57 1.19 12.03 2.18
C ILE A 57 2.06 13.12 1.54
N LEU A 58 3.19 12.73 0.95
CA LEU A 58 4.19 13.69 0.51
C LEU A 58 3.88 14.29 -0.86
N HIS A 59 3.38 13.48 -1.78
CA HIS A 59 3.14 13.91 -3.17
C HIS A 59 1.66 14.12 -3.47
N GLY A 60 0.79 13.26 -2.97
CA GLY A 60 -0.64 13.41 -3.21
C GLY A 60 -1.24 14.61 -2.49
N TYR A 61 -1.01 14.69 -1.20
CA TYR A 61 -1.56 15.77 -0.36
C TYR A 61 -0.57 16.89 -0.05
N GLY A 62 0.69 16.73 -0.45
CA GLY A 62 1.68 17.78 -0.29
C GLY A 62 2.25 17.93 1.11
N GLY A 63 2.18 16.90 1.95
CA GLY A 63 2.68 16.88 3.33
C GLY A 63 1.62 16.37 4.29
N ASP A 64 1.94 16.38 5.59
CA ASP A 64 1.02 15.94 6.64
C ASP A 64 -0.29 16.72 6.58
N SER A 65 -1.40 16.01 6.72
CA SER A 65 -2.74 16.62 6.69
C SER A 65 -3.74 15.71 7.42
N GLU A 66 -4.97 16.22 7.56
CA GLU A 66 -6.08 15.42 8.07
C GLU A 66 -6.88 14.76 6.94
N HIS A 67 -6.43 14.87 5.69
CA HIS A 67 -7.03 14.14 4.58
C HIS A 67 -6.90 12.64 4.80
N ALA A 68 -7.82 11.88 4.21
CA ALA A 68 -7.94 10.47 4.50
C ALA A 68 -7.14 9.58 3.56
N VAL A 69 -6.58 8.51 4.13
CA VAL A 69 -6.21 7.31 3.39
C VAL A 69 -7.00 6.16 4.02
N TRP A 70 -7.30 5.14 3.22
CA TRP A 70 -8.03 3.96 3.68
C TRP A 70 -7.22 2.72 3.38
N VAL A 71 -7.15 1.84 4.36
CA VAL A 71 -6.42 0.57 4.25
C VAL A 71 -7.37 -0.56 4.64
N GLY A 72 -7.49 -1.56 3.80
CA GLY A 72 -8.32 -2.73 4.08
C GLY A 72 -7.67 -4.00 3.59
N VAL A 73 -8.17 -5.12 4.08
CA VAL A 73 -7.70 -6.45 3.69
C VAL A 73 -8.91 -7.32 3.41
N ARG A 74 -8.92 -7.96 2.24
CA ARG A 74 -9.98 -8.90 1.85
C ARG A 74 -9.30 -10.21 1.44
N GLY A 75 -9.20 -11.15 2.36
CA GLY A 75 -8.47 -12.39 2.13
C GLY A 75 -6.99 -12.11 1.87
N GLN A 76 -6.53 -12.41 0.64
CA GLN A 76 -5.15 -12.17 0.22
C GLN A 76 -4.98 -10.84 -0.51
N VAL A 77 -6.01 -9.99 -0.52
CA VAL A 77 -5.98 -8.71 -1.24
C VAL A 77 -5.81 -7.57 -0.25
N LEU A 78 -4.74 -6.81 -0.44
CA LEU A 78 -4.52 -5.55 0.27
C LEU A 78 -5.17 -4.45 -0.55
N CYS A 79 -6.07 -3.69 0.08
CA CYS A 79 -6.80 -2.60 -0.56
C CYS A 79 -6.31 -1.28 0.00
N TYR A 80 -5.98 -0.34 -0.88
CA TYR A 80 -5.49 0.98 -0.51
C TYR A 80 -6.22 2.05 -1.30
N GLU A 81 -6.59 3.16 -0.65
CA GLU A 81 -7.34 4.22 -1.30
C GLU A 81 -6.98 5.58 -0.71
N ASP A 82 -6.93 6.61 -1.57
CA ASP A 82 -6.84 8.00 -1.12
C ASP A 82 -7.73 8.90 -1.98
N ALA A 83 -7.87 10.15 -1.59
CA ALA A 83 -8.65 11.14 -2.31
C ALA A 83 -7.75 12.26 -2.87
N ALA A 84 -6.48 11.98 -3.09
CA ALA A 84 -5.53 12.88 -3.72
C ALA A 84 -5.77 12.96 -5.23
N PRO A 85 -5.13 13.88 -5.94
CA PRO A 85 -5.22 13.92 -7.40
C PRO A 85 -4.81 12.59 -8.04
N PRO A 86 -5.31 12.27 -9.25
CA PRO A 86 -5.03 10.99 -9.90
C PRO A 86 -3.53 10.72 -10.02
N PHE A 87 -3.10 9.56 -9.53
CA PHE A 87 -1.71 9.14 -9.62
C PHE A 87 -1.65 7.61 -9.65
N ASN A 88 -1.16 7.05 -10.77
CA ASN A 88 -0.98 5.62 -10.92
C ASN A 88 0.48 5.26 -10.68
N PRO A 89 0.84 4.63 -9.53
CA PRO A 89 2.23 4.30 -9.23
C PRO A 89 2.83 3.25 -10.17
N LEU A 90 2.01 2.54 -10.95
CA LEU A 90 2.51 1.57 -11.91
C LEU A 90 3.12 2.23 -13.14
N THR A 91 2.65 3.43 -13.51
CA THR A 91 3.04 4.10 -14.74
C THR A 91 3.57 5.52 -14.55
N GLN A 92 3.37 6.11 -13.37
CA GLN A 92 3.73 7.50 -13.11
C GLN A 92 4.72 7.57 -11.94
N GLY A 93 5.40 8.70 -11.82
CA GLY A 93 6.37 8.93 -10.77
C GLY A 93 7.80 8.60 -11.21
N PRO A 94 8.76 8.60 -10.27
CA PRO A 94 10.14 8.32 -10.60
C PRO A 94 10.33 6.88 -11.07
N PRO A 95 11.35 6.60 -11.89
CA PRO A 95 11.65 5.23 -12.29
C PRO A 95 11.90 4.36 -11.06
N ALA A 96 11.52 3.07 -11.14
CA ALA A 96 11.85 2.13 -10.10
C ALA A 96 13.36 1.98 -9.99
N PRO A 97 13.91 1.76 -8.75
CA PRO A 97 15.35 1.55 -8.60
C PRO A 97 15.84 0.36 -9.41
N ASP A 98 17.09 0.45 -9.90
CA ASP A 98 17.72 -0.66 -10.59
C ASP A 98 17.97 -1.80 -9.59
N PRO A 99 17.36 -2.99 -9.77
CA PRO A 99 17.55 -4.09 -8.83
C PRO A 99 18.97 -4.63 -8.81
N ALA A 100 19.81 -4.29 -9.82
CA ALA A 100 21.22 -4.69 -9.84
C ALA A 100 22.11 -3.82 -8.95
N ARG A 101 21.61 -2.68 -8.46
CA ARG A 101 22.37 -1.80 -7.59
C ARG A 101 22.36 -2.29 -6.15
N PRO A 102 23.45 -2.03 -5.40
CA PRO A 102 23.46 -2.35 -3.97
C PRO A 102 22.30 -1.66 -3.24
N LEU A 103 21.76 -2.35 -2.23
CA LEU A 103 20.62 -1.86 -1.48
C LEU A 103 20.88 -0.48 -0.86
N GLU A 104 22.09 -0.25 -0.37
CA GLU A 104 22.46 1.01 0.26
C GLU A 104 22.50 2.20 -0.72
N GLU A 105 22.52 1.94 -2.02
CA GLU A 105 22.48 3.00 -3.04
C GLU A 105 21.05 3.34 -3.45
N LEU A 106 20.06 2.55 -2.99
CA LEU A 106 18.67 2.80 -3.34
C LEU A 106 18.12 3.97 -2.53
N ALA A 107 17.31 4.80 -3.19
CA ALA A 107 16.62 5.88 -2.50
C ALA A 107 15.66 5.33 -1.47
N VAL A 108 15.50 6.05 -0.35
CA VAL A 108 14.51 5.71 0.67
C VAL A 108 13.12 5.68 0.04
N GLY A 109 12.38 4.58 0.27
CA GLY A 109 11.04 4.40 -0.29
C GLY A 109 11.00 3.73 -1.66
N GLY A 110 12.14 3.70 -2.39
CA GLY A 110 12.18 3.12 -3.74
C GLY A 110 11.94 1.62 -3.78
N ILE A 111 12.20 0.92 -2.71
CA ILE A 111 12.02 -0.54 -2.63
C ILE A 111 10.54 -0.91 -2.76
N GLY A 112 9.65 -0.17 -2.10
CA GLY A 112 8.21 -0.43 -2.20
C GLY A 112 7.70 -0.27 -3.62
N LEU A 113 8.13 0.77 -4.33
CA LEU A 113 7.76 0.99 -5.72
C LEU A 113 8.26 -0.14 -6.62
N LEU A 114 9.50 -0.59 -6.42
CA LEU A 114 10.06 -1.72 -7.14
C LEU A 114 9.20 -2.98 -6.93
N LEU A 115 8.83 -3.26 -5.69
CA LEU A 115 7.99 -4.41 -5.36
C LEU A 115 6.62 -4.32 -6.04
N ILE A 116 5.99 -3.14 -6.03
CA ILE A 116 4.70 -2.93 -6.69
C ILE A 116 4.81 -3.25 -8.18
N ARG A 117 5.84 -2.73 -8.85
CA ARG A 117 6.01 -2.93 -10.29
C ARG A 117 6.34 -4.36 -10.66
N GLN A 118 7.03 -5.09 -9.77
CA GLN A 118 7.35 -6.51 -10.00
C GLN A 118 6.12 -7.41 -9.90
N LEU A 119 5.07 -6.98 -9.23
CA LEU A 119 3.84 -7.77 -9.09
C LEU A 119 3.02 -7.84 -10.39
N GLY A 120 3.21 -6.88 -11.29
CA GLY A 120 2.53 -6.90 -12.59
C GLY A 120 1.02 -6.99 -12.46
N SER A 121 0.41 -8.06 -13.01
CA SER A 121 -1.04 -8.24 -13.05
C SER A 121 -1.66 -8.51 -11.67
N ALA A 122 -0.86 -8.75 -10.63
CA ALA A 122 -1.37 -8.88 -9.26
C ALA A 122 -1.76 -7.54 -8.65
N VAL A 123 -1.46 -6.43 -9.33
CA VAL A 123 -1.80 -5.07 -8.88
C VAL A 123 -2.80 -4.47 -9.87
N SER A 124 -3.87 -3.91 -9.36
CA SER A 124 -4.81 -3.12 -10.17
C SER A 124 -4.92 -1.72 -9.63
N TYR A 125 -5.02 -0.75 -10.53
CA TYR A 125 -5.22 0.66 -10.19
C TYR A 125 -6.48 1.15 -10.89
N THR A 126 -7.32 1.87 -10.15
CA THR A 126 -8.48 2.57 -10.69
C THR A 126 -8.58 3.95 -10.09
N TYR A 127 -9.14 4.89 -10.86
CA TYR A 127 -9.50 6.20 -10.35
C TYR A 127 -10.98 6.44 -10.66
N GLY A 128 -11.73 6.77 -9.64
CA GLY A 128 -13.15 7.07 -9.81
C GLY A 128 -13.71 7.71 -8.56
N ARG A 129 -14.71 8.58 -8.75
CA ARG A 129 -15.37 9.29 -7.64
C ARG A 129 -14.39 10.11 -6.79
N GLY A 130 -13.33 10.63 -7.42
CA GLY A 130 -12.33 11.44 -6.73
C GLY A 130 -11.30 10.64 -5.93
N HIS A 131 -11.26 9.32 -6.10
CA HIS A 131 -10.38 8.45 -5.33
C HIS A 131 -9.45 7.65 -6.22
N ASN A 132 -8.18 7.56 -5.81
CA ASN A 132 -7.22 6.58 -6.29
C ASN A 132 -7.44 5.30 -5.50
N ARG A 133 -7.56 4.17 -6.18
CA ARG A 133 -7.73 2.87 -5.54
C ARG A 133 -6.73 1.87 -6.10
N ILE A 134 -6.02 1.20 -5.22
CA ILE A 134 -5.05 0.17 -5.57
C ILE A 134 -5.42 -1.11 -4.83
N GLU A 135 -5.49 -2.21 -5.57
CA GLU A 135 -5.71 -3.53 -4.98
C GLU A 135 -4.53 -4.42 -5.35
N ILE A 136 -3.96 -5.09 -4.36
CA ILE A 136 -2.78 -5.92 -4.52
C ILE A 136 -3.11 -7.32 -4.03
N THR A 137 -3.03 -8.30 -4.94
CA THR A 137 -3.20 -9.70 -4.58
C THR A 137 -1.84 -10.26 -4.12
N LEU A 138 -1.78 -10.70 -2.88
CA LEU A 138 -0.57 -11.17 -2.23
C LEU A 138 -0.47 -12.70 -2.27
N GLN A 139 0.76 -13.18 -2.45
CA GLN A 139 1.02 -14.63 -2.47
C GLN A 139 2.27 -14.95 -1.68
#